data_6c8a234f8c84a1f01d9e5a6aead2ad67
#
_entry.id   6c8a234f8c84a1f01d9e5a6aead2ad67
#
_cell.length_a   1.000
_cell.length_b   1.000
_cell.length_c   1.000
_cell.angle_alpha   90.00
_cell.angle_beta   90.00
_cell.angle_gamma   90.00
#
_symmetry.space_group_name_H-M   'P 1'
#
loop_
_entity.id
_entity.type
_entity.pdbx_description
1 polymer ?
#
loop_
_entity_poly.entity_id
_entity_poly.type
_entity_poly.pdbx_seq_one_letter_code
_entity_poly.pdbx_strand_id
1 'polypeptide(L)'
;MNRLYPSMMCVKPDDTRRYCEIFKENGIAGLHIDIMDGSFVPNFTLGTDYCRYLREISPLPLDIHLMIDKPEDKIKWFPIREGDIVSVHAESTNHL
;
A
#
# COMPACT_ATOMS: atom_id res chain seq x y z
N MET A 1 -18.76 9.55 -7.13
CA MET A 1 -17.43 8.94 -7.22
C MET A 1 -17.17 8.05 -6.02
N ASN A 2 -16.76 6.83 -6.26
CA ASN A 2 -16.46 5.90 -5.18
C ASN A 2 -15.04 6.20 -4.65
N ARG A 3 -14.93 6.47 -3.35
CA ARG A 3 -13.67 6.78 -2.69
C ARG A 3 -13.21 5.69 -1.74
N LEU A 4 -13.71 4.48 -1.92
CA LEU A 4 -13.31 3.34 -1.11
C LEU A 4 -11.92 2.85 -1.52
N TYR A 5 -11.12 2.52 -0.51
CA TYR A 5 -9.78 1.97 -0.66
C TYR A 5 -9.71 0.68 0.19
N PRO A 6 -10.12 -0.46 -0.38
CA PRO A 6 -10.08 -1.71 0.38
C PRO A 6 -8.66 -2.06 0.80
N SER A 7 -8.53 -2.60 2.02
CA SER A 7 -7.24 -3.03 2.56
C SER A 7 -6.82 -4.35 1.95
N MET A 8 -5.64 -4.37 1.33
CA MET A 8 -5.10 -5.58 0.73
C MET A 8 -4.60 -6.59 1.75
N MET A 9 -4.44 -6.20 3.02
CA MET A 9 -4.13 -7.14 4.10
C MET A 9 -5.22 -8.17 4.32
N CYS A 10 -6.46 -7.82 3.98
CA CYS A 10 -7.62 -8.69 4.16
C CYS A 10 -7.82 -9.67 3.01
N VAL A 11 -7.02 -9.57 1.96
CA VAL A 11 -7.11 -10.41 0.77
C VAL A 11 -6.03 -11.49 0.85
N LYS A 12 -6.45 -12.75 0.71
CA LYS A 12 -5.48 -13.87 0.69
C LYS A 12 -4.61 -13.76 -0.55
N PRO A 13 -3.31 -14.11 -0.45
CA PRO A 13 -2.40 -14.02 -1.60
C PRO A 13 -2.91 -14.72 -2.86
N ASP A 14 -3.53 -15.88 -2.71
CA ASP A 14 -4.05 -16.66 -3.84
C ASP A 14 -5.21 -15.96 -4.55
N ASP A 15 -5.89 -15.05 -3.87
CA ASP A 15 -7.08 -14.37 -4.40
C ASP A 15 -6.78 -12.93 -4.87
N THR A 16 -5.54 -12.48 -4.75
CA THR A 16 -5.18 -11.07 -4.99
C THR A 16 -5.60 -10.59 -6.37
N ARG A 17 -5.23 -11.32 -7.42
CA ARG A 17 -5.57 -10.94 -8.80
C ARG A 17 -7.07 -10.85 -9.01
N ARG A 18 -7.81 -11.85 -8.52
CA ARG A 18 -9.27 -11.90 -8.67
C ARG A 18 -9.94 -10.71 -7.98
N TYR A 19 -9.53 -10.40 -6.76
CA TYR A 19 -10.11 -9.25 -6.05
C TYR A 19 -9.77 -7.93 -6.70
N CYS A 20 -8.55 -7.78 -7.24
CA CYS A 20 -8.19 -6.55 -7.96
C CYS A 20 -9.07 -6.34 -9.18
N GLU A 21 -9.42 -7.40 -9.90
CA GLU A 21 -10.33 -7.32 -11.04
C GLU A 21 -11.74 -6.92 -10.59
N ILE A 22 -12.22 -7.50 -9.49
CA ILE A 22 -13.53 -7.17 -8.93
C ILE A 22 -13.58 -5.70 -8.50
N PHE A 23 -12.54 -5.22 -7.83
CA PHE A 23 -12.47 -3.83 -7.39
C PHE A 23 -12.48 -2.87 -8.58
N LYS A 24 -11.72 -3.17 -9.61
CA LYS A 24 -11.69 -2.36 -10.83
C LYS A 24 -13.07 -2.29 -11.49
N GLU A 25 -13.73 -3.42 -11.62
CA GLU A 25 -15.06 -3.52 -12.24
C GLU A 25 -16.13 -2.76 -11.46
N ASN A 26 -15.95 -2.63 -10.15
CA ASN A 26 -16.91 -1.97 -9.27
C ASN A 26 -16.55 -0.51 -8.96
N GLY A 27 -15.61 0.07 -9.69
CA GLY A 27 -15.29 1.49 -9.56
C GLY A 27 -14.62 1.88 -8.25
N ILE A 28 -13.87 0.95 -7.65
CA ILE A 28 -13.11 1.24 -6.43
C ILE A 28 -12.00 2.25 -6.76
N ALA A 29 -11.81 3.24 -5.87
CA ALA A 29 -10.91 4.37 -6.14
C ALA A 29 -9.42 3.98 -6.11
N GLY A 30 -9.04 3.00 -5.30
CA GLY A 30 -7.66 2.56 -5.18
C GLY A 30 -7.51 1.41 -4.19
N LEU A 31 -6.28 1.00 -3.96
CA LEU A 31 -5.96 -0.11 -3.05
C LEU A 31 -5.19 0.42 -1.85
N HIS A 32 -5.60 0.03 -0.64
CA HIS A 32 -4.91 0.42 0.59
C HIS A 32 -3.92 -0.67 1.00
N ILE A 33 -2.67 -0.28 1.24
CA ILE A 33 -1.61 -1.20 1.62
C ILE A 33 -0.95 -0.71 2.90
N ASP A 34 -1.03 -1.52 3.96
CA ASP A 34 -0.35 -1.25 5.22
C ASP A 34 1.03 -1.91 5.19
N ILE A 35 2.08 -1.13 5.38
CA ILE A 35 3.46 -1.61 5.41
C ILE A 35 3.99 -1.48 6.83
N MET A 36 4.42 -2.59 7.40
CA MET A 36 4.97 -2.66 8.76
C MET A 36 6.33 -3.35 8.71
N ASP A 37 7.30 -2.83 9.45
CA ASP A 37 8.68 -3.34 9.39
C ASP A 37 9.13 -4.07 10.66
N GLY A 38 8.25 -4.25 11.63
CA GLY A 38 8.58 -4.91 12.89
C GLY A 38 9.32 -4.01 13.88
N SER A 39 9.68 -2.79 13.47
CA SER A 39 10.39 -1.84 14.32
C SER A 39 9.45 -0.79 14.88
N PHE A 40 8.78 -0.03 14.01
CA PHE A 40 7.82 0.98 14.43
C PHE A 40 6.58 0.34 15.08
N VAL A 41 6.11 -0.77 14.53
CA VAL A 41 5.03 -1.58 15.11
C VAL A 41 5.51 -3.03 15.22
N PRO A 42 5.03 -3.81 16.21
CA PRO A 42 5.52 -5.17 16.44
C PRO A 42 4.88 -6.20 15.49
N ASN A 43 4.98 -5.95 14.20
CA ASN A 43 4.45 -6.84 13.18
C ASN A 43 5.18 -6.62 11.87
N PHE A 44 5.05 -7.57 10.96
CA PHE A 44 5.55 -7.46 9.60
C PHE A 44 4.40 -7.60 8.63
N THR A 45 4.43 -6.84 7.55
CA THR A 45 3.43 -6.97 6.49
C THR A 45 4.10 -6.90 5.13
N LEU A 46 3.27 -6.79 4.09
CA LEU A 46 3.67 -6.78 2.69
C LEU A 46 4.71 -5.69 2.40
N GLY A 47 5.64 -5.98 1.51
CA GLY A 47 6.74 -5.07 1.22
C GLY A 47 6.71 -4.51 -0.20
N THR A 48 7.89 -4.08 -0.67
CA THR A 48 8.04 -3.42 -1.96
C THR A 48 7.69 -4.34 -3.13
N ASP A 49 8.04 -5.62 -3.04
CA ASP A 49 7.75 -6.57 -4.11
C ASP A 49 6.26 -6.77 -4.30
N TYR A 50 5.51 -6.79 -3.21
CA TYR A 50 4.06 -6.89 -3.28
C TYR A 50 3.46 -5.66 -3.98
N CYS A 51 3.97 -4.48 -3.68
CA CYS A 51 3.51 -3.24 -4.32
C CYS A 51 3.79 -3.27 -5.82
N ARG A 52 4.96 -3.77 -6.23
CA ARG A 52 5.27 -3.92 -7.66
C ARG A 52 4.34 -4.92 -8.33
N TYR A 53 4.04 -6.02 -7.65
CA TYR A 53 3.10 -7.01 -8.16
C TYR A 53 1.71 -6.38 -8.39
N LEU A 54 1.22 -5.61 -7.43
CA LEU A 54 -0.06 -4.93 -7.58
C LEU A 54 -0.06 -3.98 -8.78
N ARG A 55 1.05 -3.27 -9.02
CA ARG A 55 1.19 -2.42 -10.20
C ARG A 55 1.03 -3.19 -11.50
N GLU A 56 1.55 -4.40 -11.54
CA GLU A 56 1.48 -5.23 -12.74
C GLU A 56 0.07 -5.73 -13.03
N ILE A 57 -0.71 -6.02 -11.98
CA ILE A 57 -2.02 -6.66 -12.15
C ILE A 57 -3.19 -5.69 -12.05
N SER A 58 -2.95 -4.43 -11.68
CA SER A 58 -4.04 -3.47 -11.50
C SER A 58 -3.61 -2.06 -11.88
N PRO A 59 -4.47 -1.29 -12.60
CA PRO A 59 -4.21 0.11 -12.89
C PRO A 59 -4.60 1.05 -11.76
N LEU A 60 -5.20 0.55 -10.68
CA LEU A 60 -5.70 1.39 -9.60
C LEU A 60 -4.57 2.08 -8.83
N PRO A 61 -4.78 3.33 -8.37
CA PRO A 61 -3.82 3.99 -7.49
C PRO A 61 -3.63 3.22 -6.19
N LEU A 62 -2.47 3.40 -5.56
CA LEU A 62 -2.17 2.79 -4.27
C LEU A 62 -2.21 3.84 -3.18
N ASP A 63 -2.80 3.49 -2.05
CA ASP A 63 -2.75 4.26 -0.81
C ASP A 63 -1.82 3.49 0.12
N ILE A 64 -0.55 3.91 0.20
CA ILE A 64 0.49 3.21 0.93
C ILE A 64 0.65 3.84 2.31
N HIS A 65 0.34 3.07 3.34
CA HIS A 65 0.45 3.51 4.72
C HIS A 65 1.72 2.93 5.34
N LEU A 66 2.73 3.77 5.52
CA LEU A 66 4.03 3.34 6.01
C LEU A 66 4.09 3.40 7.54
N MET A 67 3.93 2.24 8.16
CA MET A 67 4.12 2.06 9.60
C MET A 67 5.51 1.49 9.83
N ILE A 68 6.52 2.26 9.45
CA ILE A 68 7.92 1.85 9.46
C ILE A 68 8.78 2.93 10.10
N ASP A 69 9.94 2.51 10.59
CA ASP A 69 10.91 3.42 11.17
C ASP A 69 11.68 4.12 10.04
N LYS A 70 11.94 5.42 10.20
CA LYS A 70 12.69 6.24 9.24
C LYS A 70 12.15 6.11 7.81
N PRO A 71 10.87 6.47 7.57
CA PRO A 71 10.29 6.34 6.23
C PRO A 71 11.01 7.19 5.18
N GLU A 72 11.63 8.31 5.57
CA GLU A 72 12.38 9.17 4.68
C GLU A 72 13.54 8.46 3.97
N ASP A 73 14.10 7.41 4.59
CA ASP A 73 15.18 6.63 4.00
C ASP A 73 14.67 5.48 3.13
N LYS A 74 13.40 5.11 3.27
CA LYS A 74 12.85 3.88 2.70
C LYS A 74 11.77 4.11 1.64
N ILE A 75 11.19 5.30 1.61
CA ILE A 75 10.09 5.61 0.69
C ILE A 75 10.50 5.41 -0.78
N LYS A 76 11.74 5.67 -1.12
CA LYS A 76 12.26 5.51 -2.48
C LYS A 76 12.32 4.05 -2.95
N TRP A 77 12.17 3.10 -2.03
CA TRP A 77 12.17 1.69 -2.38
C TRP A 77 10.84 1.24 -2.99
N PHE A 78 9.79 2.04 -2.82
CA PHE A 78 8.45 1.69 -3.28
C PHE A 78 8.18 2.26 -4.68
N PRO A 79 7.40 1.54 -5.51
CA PRO A 79 7.09 1.99 -6.88
C PRO A 79 5.97 3.03 -6.89
N ILE A 80 6.23 4.17 -6.27
CA ILE A 80 5.26 5.27 -6.15
C ILE A 80 5.15 6.01 -7.45
N ARG A 81 3.93 6.37 -7.84
CA ARG A 81 3.68 7.17 -9.02
C ARG A 81 2.56 8.18 -8.77
N GLU A 82 2.36 9.08 -9.73
CA GLU A 82 1.32 10.08 -9.64
C GLU A 82 -0.05 9.43 -9.44
N GLY A 83 -0.85 10.00 -8.55
CA GLY A 83 -2.15 9.47 -8.18
C GLY A 83 -2.14 8.63 -6.91
N ASP A 84 -0.95 8.21 -6.46
CA ASP A 84 -0.82 7.45 -5.22
C ASP A 84 -0.89 8.37 -4.00
N ILE A 85 -1.26 7.77 -2.87
CA ILE A 85 -1.24 8.42 -1.56
C ILE A 85 -0.22 7.69 -0.70
N VAL A 86 0.64 8.44 -0.02
CA VAL A 86 1.60 7.86 0.92
C VAL A 86 1.43 8.53 2.27
N SER A 87 1.15 7.74 3.30
CA SER A 87 0.97 8.24 4.67
C SER A 87 2.09 7.73 5.55
N VAL A 88 2.64 8.62 6.38
CA VAL A 88 3.67 8.28 7.35
C VAL A 88 3.25 8.76 8.74
N HIS A 89 3.90 8.24 9.77
CA HIS A 89 3.64 8.67 11.15
C HIS A 89 4.68 9.70 11.58
N ALA A 90 4.21 10.79 12.17
CA ALA A 90 5.09 11.84 12.68
C ALA A 90 6.11 11.29 13.68
N GLU A 91 5.71 10.32 14.47
CA GLU A 91 6.55 9.69 15.51
C GLU A 91 7.69 8.85 14.93
N SER A 92 7.63 8.49 13.65
CA SER A 92 8.61 7.61 13.03
C SER A 92 9.76 8.36 12.36
N THR A 93 9.69 9.68 12.27
CA THR A 93 10.68 10.48 11.55
C THR A 93 10.89 11.84 12.22
N ASN A 94 12.10 12.37 12.07
CA ASN A 94 12.44 13.74 12.48
C ASN A 94 12.38 14.73 11.30
N HIS A 95 11.97 14.29 10.13
CA HIS A 95 12.06 15.05 8.87
C HIS A 95 10.70 15.24 8.19
N LEU A 96 9.72 15.60 8.96
CA LEU A 96 8.41 15.93 8.38
C LEU A 96 8.42 17.29 7.69
#